data_64ec87fdac4c5d213682beeacc2f02ac
#
_entry.id   64ec87fdac4c5d213682beeacc2f02ac
#
_cell.length_a   1.000
_cell.length_b   1.000
_cell.length_c   1.000
_cell.angle_alpha   90.00
_cell.angle_beta   90.00
_cell.angle_gamma   90.00
#
_symmetry.space_group_name_H-M   'P 1'
#
loop_
_entity.id
_entity.type
_entity.pdbx_description
1 polymer ?
#
loop_
_entity_poly.entity_id
_entity_poly.type
_entity_poly.pdbx_seq_one_letter_code
_entity_poly.pdbx_strand_id
1 'polypeptide(L)'
;METFVYKDHKKLRCGYTTGTCAALAAQGAVRFLLTGSWRETEELMTPKGIPVRVALEEKTSGDGWAECAVRKDAGDDYDVTNGILVYARAEFVKDKNFYEKVQMSHLEGSGFGAAGEKPGLSPENQKQQKKANAAHQKEALPESLVRIDGGIGIGRITKSGLDQPVGAAAINSVPRKMIRDAVYELLEEAGELRLVSITI
;
A
#
# COMPACT_ATOMS: atom_id res chain seq x y z
N MET A 1 19.46 6.46 -8.48
CA MET A 1 20.83 6.32 -7.90
C MET A 1 21.14 4.83 -7.85
N GLU A 2 22.22 4.37 -8.48
CA GLU A 2 22.58 2.94 -8.44
C GLU A 2 23.17 2.60 -7.06
N THR A 3 22.65 1.57 -6.43
CA THR A 3 23.15 1.06 -5.14
C THR A 3 24.04 -0.14 -5.38
N PHE A 4 25.16 -0.22 -4.69
CA PHE A 4 26.11 -1.30 -4.81
C PHE A 4 26.38 -1.93 -3.45
N VAL A 5 26.63 -3.25 -3.46
CA VAL A 5 27.13 -4.01 -2.32
C VAL A 5 28.46 -4.68 -2.69
N TYR A 6 29.32 -4.92 -1.68
CA TYR A 6 30.55 -5.69 -1.87
C TYR A 6 30.33 -7.09 -1.29
N LYS A 7 30.50 -8.12 -2.13
CA LYS A 7 30.45 -9.52 -1.75
C LYS A 7 31.59 -10.26 -2.42
N ASP A 8 32.35 -11.05 -1.65
CA ASP A 8 33.49 -11.84 -2.14
C ASP A 8 34.47 -11.02 -3.01
N HIS A 9 34.83 -9.82 -2.50
CA HIS A 9 35.72 -8.84 -3.17
C HIS A 9 35.18 -8.29 -4.53
N LYS A 10 33.92 -8.55 -4.87
CA LYS A 10 33.27 -8.03 -6.07
C LYS A 10 32.27 -6.92 -5.67
N LYS A 11 32.29 -5.82 -6.44
CA LYS A 11 31.27 -4.78 -6.37
C LYS A 11 30.09 -5.22 -7.22
N LEU A 12 28.94 -5.45 -6.58
CA LEU A 12 27.73 -5.90 -7.24
C LEU A 12 26.68 -4.77 -7.23
N ARG A 13 26.04 -4.52 -8.37
CA ARG A 13 24.93 -3.60 -8.50
C ARG A 13 23.68 -4.24 -7.90
N CYS A 14 23.02 -3.53 -6.98
CA CYS A 14 21.75 -3.97 -6.40
C CYS A 14 20.61 -3.74 -7.38
N GLY A 15 19.78 -4.76 -7.54
CA GLY A 15 18.48 -4.66 -8.17
C GLY A 15 17.36 -4.45 -7.15
N TYR A 16 16.12 -4.55 -7.60
CA TYR A 16 14.94 -4.51 -6.77
C TYR A 16 14.08 -5.77 -6.94
N THR A 17 13.33 -6.09 -5.88
CA THR A 17 12.57 -7.35 -5.82
C THR A 17 11.27 -7.26 -6.63
N THR A 18 10.70 -8.42 -6.98
CA THR A 18 9.36 -8.51 -7.58
C THR A 18 8.30 -7.80 -6.74
N GLY A 19 8.42 -7.90 -5.39
CA GLY A 19 7.53 -7.18 -4.47
C GLY A 19 7.64 -5.65 -4.56
N THR A 20 8.84 -5.13 -4.78
CA THR A 20 9.07 -3.69 -5.02
C THR A 20 8.42 -3.26 -6.35
N CYS A 21 8.57 -4.08 -7.42
CA CYS A 21 7.93 -3.82 -8.71
C CYS A 21 6.40 -3.80 -8.57
N ALA A 22 5.83 -4.78 -7.86
CA ALA A 22 4.39 -4.87 -7.62
C ALA A 22 3.85 -3.65 -6.86
N ALA A 23 4.58 -3.17 -5.83
CA ALA A 23 4.19 -1.99 -5.07
C ALA A 23 4.22 -0.72 -5.92
N LEU A 24 5.26 -0.52 -6.74
CA LEU A 24 5.37 0.62 -7.65
C LEU A 24 4.32 0.59 -8.77
N ALA A 25 4.03 -0.58 -9.35
CA ALA A 25 2.96 -0.73 -10.32
C ALA A 25 1.58 -0.45 -9.69
N ALA A 26 1.30 -0.96 -8.48
CA ALA A 26 0.08 -0.68 -7.75
C ALA A 26 -0.06 0.82 -7.43
N GLN A 27 1.02 1.48 -7.00
CA GLN A 27 1.07 2.91 -6.75
C GLN A 27 0.72 3.71 -8.02
N GLY A 28 1.31 3.36 -9.16
CA GLY A 28 1.02 4.00 -10.45
C GLY A 28 -0.43 3.84 -10.90
N ALA A 29 -0.98 2.62 -10.79
CA ALA A 29 -2.37 2.33 -11.15
C ALA A 29 -3.36 3.08 -10.25
N VAL A 30 -3.15 3.10 -8.92
CA VAL A 30 -4.00 3.85 -7.97
C VAL A 30 -3.89 5.34 -8.20
N ARG A 31 -2.69 5.87 -8.43
CA ARG A 31 -2.50 7.29 -8.75
C ARG A 31 -3.30 7.70 -9.98
N PHE A 32 -3.29 6.88 -11.03
CA PHE A 32 -4.13 7.14 -12.21
C PHE A 32 -5.62 7.16 -11.86
N LEU A 33 -6.11 6.21 -11.05
CA LEU A 33 -7.52 6.20 -10.62
C LEU A 33 -7.92 7.46 -9.85
N LEU A 34 -6.99 8.03 -9.10
CA LEU A 34 -7.24 9.24 -8.30
C LEU A 34 -7.14 10.52 -9.12
N THR A 35 -6.24 10.57 -10.10
CA THR A 35 -5.89 11.82 -10.80
C THR A 35 -6.30 11.86 -12.27
N GLY A 36 -6.62 10.71 -12.87
CA GLY A 36 -6.88 10.57 -14.32
C GLY A 36 -5.62 10.69 -15.19
N SER A 37 -4.42 10.75 -14.60
CA SER A 37 -3.18 11.00 -15.33
C SER A 37 -2.08 10.01 -14.94
N TRP A 38 -1.38 9.46 -15.95
CA TRP A 38 -0.22 8.60 -15.76
C TRP A 38 1.04 9.43 -15.46
N ARG A 39 1.82 9.00 -14.50
CA ARG A 39 3.22 9.42 -14.38
C ARG A 39 4.12 8.56 -15.27
N GLU A 40 5.28 9.10 -15.65
CA GLU A 40 6.29 8.32 -16.36
C GLU A 40 7.07 7.40 -15.42
N THR A 41 7.26 7.84 -14.19
CA THR A 41 7.98 7.08 -13.16
C THR A 41 7.25 7.13 -11.84
N GLU A 42 7.38 6.08 -11.03
CA GLU A 42 6.99 6.06 -9.62
C GLU A 42 8.20 5.81 -8.73
N GLU A 43 8.10 6.24 -7.48
CA GLU A 43 9.16 6.12 -6.48
C GLU A 43 8.56 5.65 -5.15
N LEU A 44 9.24 4.76 -4.46
CA LEU A 44 8.92 4.37 -3.10
C LEU A 44 10.18 4.13 -2.27
N MET A 45 10.03 4.21 -0.95
CA MET A 45 11.04 3.81 0.01
C MET A 45 10.88 2.34 0.35
N THR A 46 11.94 1.54 0.13
CA THR A 46 11.92 0.12 0.51
C THR A 46 11.98 -0.04 2.04
N PRO A 47 11.62 -1.20 2.61
CA PRO A 47 11.77 -1.46 4.04
C PRO A 47 13.20 -1.34 4.57
N LYS A 48 14.20 -1.39 3.69
CA LYS A 48 15.61 -1.17 4.02
C LYS A 48 16.04 0.30 3.97
N GLY A 49 15.11 1.25 3.75
CA GLY A 49 15.41 2.67 3.63
C GLY A 49 16.11 3.06 2.32
N ILE A 50 15.98 2.25 1.28
CA ILE A 50 16.56 2.52 -0.04
C ILE A 50 15.45 3.08 -0.95
N PRO A 51 15.59 4.32 -1.48
CA PRO A 51 14.64 4.84 -2.46
C PRO A 51 14.82 4.11 -3.79
N VAL A 52 13.71 3.66 -4.38
CA VAL A 52 13.67 3.01 -5.69
C VAL A 52 12.74 3.79 -6.59
N ARG A 53 13.26 4.26 -7.73
CA ARG A 53 12.52 4.98 -8.76
C ARG A 53 12.60 4.21 -10.07
N VAL A 54 11.44 3.91 -10.67
CA VAL A 54 11.36 3.13 -11.91
C VAL A 54 10.34 3.72 -12.87
N ALA A 55 10.51 3.42 -14.17
CA ALA A 55 9.54 3.75 -15.19
C ALA A 55 8.31 2.85 -15.09
N LEU A 56 7.13 3.41 -15.41
CA LEU A 56 5.90 2.65 -15.63
C LEU A 56 5.79 2.30 -17.11
N GLU A 57 5.57 1.02 -17.38
CA GLU A 57 5.38 0.46 -18.71
C GLU A 57 3.93 -0.03 -18.89
N GLU A 58 3.51 -0.24 -20.14
CA GLU A 58 2.22 -0.86 -20.52
C GLU A 58 1.00 -0.29 -19.78
N LYS A 59 0.90 1.02 -19.75
CA LYS A 59 -0.15 1.77 -19.05
C LYS A 59 -1.48 1.65 -19.79
N THR A 60 -2.50 1.08 -19.13
CA THR A 60 -3.85 0.92 -19.66
C THR A 60 -4.89 1.29 -18.60
N SER A 61 -6.08 1.71 -19.03
CA SER A 61 -7.16 2.08 -18.12
C SER A 61 -8.53 1.92 -18.77
N GLY A 62 -9.56 1.83 -17.93
CA GLY A 62 -10.95 1.79 -18.34
C GLY A 62 -11.85 2.40 -17.28
N ASP A 63 -13.15 2.19 -17.38
CA ASP A 63 -14.11 2.72 -16.42
C ASP A 63 -13.91 2.09 -15.03
N GLY A 64 -13.39 2.88 -14.09
CA GLY A 64 -13.16 2.49 -12.70
C GLY A 64 -11.96 1.58 -12.45
N TRP A 65 -11.10 1.34 -13.43
CA TRP A 65 -9.88 0.56 -13.26
C TRP A 65 -8.68 1.16 -14.02
N ALA A 66 -7.49 0.84 -13.56
CA ALA A 66 -6.22 1.15 -14.22
C ALA A 66 -5.21 0.03 -14.00
N GLU A 67 -4.32 -0.17 -14.96
CA GLU A 67 -3.29 -1.21 -14.93
C GLU A 67 -2.00 -0.67 -15.54
N CYS A 68 -0.88 -0.99 -14.94
CA CYS A 68 0.43 -0.73 -15.51
C CYS A 68 1.43 -1.79 -15.06
N ALA A 69 2.60 -1.78 -15.66
CA ALA A 69 3.67 -2.71 -15.35
C ALA A 69 4.96 -1.99 -14.96
N VAL A 70 5.78 -2.69 -14.19
CA VAL A 70 7.16 -2.33 -13.86
C VAL A 70 8.08 -3.45 -14.30
N ARG A 71 9.12 -3.14 -15.08
CA ARG A 71 10.14 -4.11 -15.47
C ARG A 71 11.08 -4.36 -14.31
N LYS A 72 11.22 -5.62 -13.93
CA LYS A 72 12.14 -6.01 -12.89
C LYS A 72 13.60 -5.93 -13.35
N ASP A 73 14.42 -5.28 -12.55
CA ASP A 73 15.87 -5.28 -12.68
C ASP A 73 16.47 -5.95 -11.42
N ALA A 74 17.07 -7.12 -11.60
CA ALA A 74 17.68 -7.86 -10.51
C ALA A 74 19.11 -7.40 -10.19
N GLY A 75 19.65 -6.40 -10.91
CA GLY A 75 21.04 -6.00 -10.77
C GLY A 75 21.98 -7.06 -11.26
N ASP A 76 23.06 -7.29 -10.51
CA ASP A 76 24.05 -8.33 -10.80
C ASP A 76 23.73 -9.67 -10.12
N ASP A 77 22.54 -9.79 -9.49
CA ASP A 77 22.08 -11.05 -8.93
C ASP A 77 21.49 -11.97 -10.01
N TYR A 78 21.83 -13.25 -9.95
CA TYR A 78 21.28 -14.23 -10.87
C TYR A 78 19.84 -14.57 -10.44
N ASP A 79 18.87 -13.94 -11.10
CA ASP A 79 17.44 -14.11 -10.83
C ASP A 79 16.70 -14.41 -12.15
N VAL A 80 16.06 -15.57 -12.20
CA VAL A 80 15.28 -16.03 -13.36
C VAL A 80 14.13 -15.08 -13.72
N THR A 81 13.73 -14.22 -12.79
CA THR A 81 12.70 -13.20 -13.01
C THR A 81 13.26 -11.85 -13.44
N ASN A 82 14.57 -11.76 -13.75
CA ASN A 82 15.15 -10.54 -14.28
C ASN A 82 14.54 -10.18 -15.65
N GLY A 83 14.14 -8.92 -15.81
CA GLY A 83 13.56 -8.40 -17.07
C GLY A 83 12.07 -8.69 -17.27
N ILE A 84 11.41 -9.49 -16.41
CA ILE A 84 9.94 -9.70 -16.52
C ILE A 84 9.19 -8.40 -16.19
N LEU A 85 8.00 -8.27 -16.77
CA LEU A 85 7.04 -7.23 -16.39
C LEU A 85 6.19 -7.73 -15.24
N VAL A 86 6.10 -6.91 -14.20
CA VAL A 86 5.23 -7.14 -13.03
C VAL A 86 4.07 -6.17 -13.12
N TYR A 87 2.89 -6.70 -13.39
CA TYR A 87 1.68 -5.91 -13.55
C TYR A 87 0.99 -5.67 -12.21
N ALA A 88 0.29 -4.56 -12.11
CA ALA A 88 -0.70 -4.32 -11.08
C ALA A 88 -1.91 -3.63 -11.67
N ARG A 89 -3.07 -4.23 -11.46
CA ARG A 89 -4.37 -3.67 -11.78
C ARG A 89 -5.03 -3.16 -10.50
N ALA A 90 -5.46 -1.92 -10.49
CA ALA A 90 -6.23 -1.30 -9.42
C ALA A 90 -7.64 -0.99 -9.90
N GLU A 91 -8.63 -1.19 -9.02
CA GLU A 91 -10.03 -0.84 -9.29
C GLU A 91 -10.74 -0.40 -8.01
N PHE A 92 -11.66 0.56 -8.12
CA PHE A 92 -12.55 0.92 -7.04
C PHE A 92 -13.70 -0.08 -6.95
N VAL A 93 -13.86 -0.71 -5.80
CA VAL A 93 -14.89 -1.72 -5.58
C VAL A 93 -16.16 -1.07 -5.02
N LYS A 94 -17.30 -1.33 -5.68
CA LYS A 94 -18.63 -0.90 -5.20
C LYS A 94 -19.19 -1.97 -4.24
N ASP A 95 -18.75 -1.96 -3.00
CA ASP A 95 -19.21 -2.90 -1.95
C ASP A 95 -20.05 -2.16 -0.91
N LYS A 96 -21.38 -2.24 -1.02
CA LYS A 96 -22.31 -1.56 -0.09
C LYS A 96 -22.09 -1.97 1.36
N ASN A 97 -21.87 -3.26 1.61
CA ASN A 97 -21.68 -3.79 2.97
C ASN A 97 -20.35 -3.30 3.58
N PHE A 98 -19.36 -3.03 2.75
CA PHE A 98 -18.08 -2.47 3.19
C PHE A 98 -18.27 -1.04 3.70
N TYR A 99 -18.95 -0.20 2.92
CA TYR A 99 -19.18 1.21 3.29
C TYR A 99 -20.03 1.34 4.56
N GLU A 100 -21.03 0.50 4.75
CA GLU A 100 -21.83 0.45 5.98
C GLU A 100 -20.96 0.13 7.21
N LYS A 101 -20.05 -0.85 7.09
CA LYS A 101 -19.11 -1.21 8.17
C LYS A 101 -18.10 -0.10 8.49
N VAL A 102 -17.56 0.57 7.46
CA VAL A 102 -16.63 1.69 7.65
C VAL A 102 -17.33 2.86 8.32
N GLN A 103 -18.55 3.20 7.91
CA GLN A 103 -19.35 4.26 8.55
C GLN A 103 -19.68 3.92 10.01
N MET A 104 -20.02 2.68 10.31
CA MET A 104 -20.30 2.25 11.70
C MET A 104 -19.06 2.32 12.59
N SER A 105 -17.89 1.92 12.09
CA SER A 105 -16.63 2.00 12.87
C SER A 105 -16.23 3.44 13.19
N HIS A 106 -16.50 4.39 12.30
CA HIS A 106 -16.27 5.82 12.57
C HIS A 106 -17.28 6.40 13.58
N LEU A 107 -18.51 5.87 13.62
CA LEU A 107 -19.52 6.28 14.62
C LEU A 107 -19.24 5.72 16.02
N GLU A 108 -18.69 4.52 16.11
CA GLU A 108 -18.31 3.89 17.38
C GLU A 108 -17.03 4.50 18.00
N GLY A 109 -16.10 4.98 17.17
CA GLY A 109 -14.90 5.72 17.61
C GLY A 109 -15.17 7.11 18.18
N SER A 110 -16.32 7.72 17.85
CA SER A 110 -16.79 8.99 18.41
C SER A 110 -17.65 8.81 19.67
N GLY A 111 -17.37 7.77 20.46
CA GLY A 111 -18.10 7.39 21.66
C GLY A 111 -18.44 8.57 22.57
N PHE A 112 -19.72 8.92 22.56
CA PHE A 112 -20.36 9.74 23.59
C PHE A 112 -20.26 8.96 24.91
N GLY A 113 -19.18 9.20 25.66
CA GLY A 113 -19.03 8.69 27.00
C GLY A 113 -20.10 9.31 27.89
N ALA A 114 -21.06 8.50 28.33
CA ALA A 114 -22.01 8.84 29.34
C ALA A 114 -21.29 9.33 30.60
N ALA A 115 -21.79 10.42 31.15
CA ALA A 115 -21.30 11.12 32.29
C ALA A 115 -21.09 10.19 33.50
N GLY A 116 -19.84 10.08 33.93
CA GLY A 116 -19.45 9.65 35.29
C GLY A 116 -18.56 10.74 35.86
N GLU A 117 -19.10 11.56 36.73
CA GLU A 117 -18.38 12.61 37.47
C GLU A 117 -17.22 12.00 38.27
N LYS A 118 -15.98 12.53 38.03
CA LYS A 118 -14.89 12.45 38.99
C LYS A 118 -14.42 13.85 39.37
N PRO A 119 -14.22 14.12 40.67
CA PRO A 119 -13.94 15.46 41.16
C PRO A 119 -12.45 15.85 41.01
N GLY A 120 -12.23 17.11 40.67
CA GLY A 120 -11.05 17.87 41.03
C GLY A 120 -9.89 17.97 40.02
N LEU A 121 -10.03 18.82 39.00
CA LEU A 121 -8.91 19.48 38.36
C LEU A 121 -9.30 20.91 37.95
N SER A 122 -8.46 21.86 38.25
CA SER A 122 -8.70 23.30 38.09
C SER A 122 -8.86 23.72 36.61
N PRO A 123 -9.61 24.81 36.30
CA PRO A 123 -9.97 25.23 34.97
C PRO A 123 -8.79 25.60 34.03
N GLU A 124 -7.62 25.86 34.60
CA GLU A 124 -6.43 26.25 33.81
C GLU A 124 -5.72 25.05 33.16
N ASN A 125 -5.76 23.87 33.77
CA ASN A 125 -5.18 22.65 33.20
C ASN A 125 -6.01 22.05 32.06
N GLN A 126 -7.32 22.35 32.00
CA GLN A 126 -8.20 21.90 30.92
C GLN A 126 -7.98 22.64 29.59
N LYS A 127 -7.52 23.92 29.65
CA LYS A 127 -7.22 24.71 28.45
C LYS A 127 -5.91 24.32 27.77
N GLN A 128 -4.92 23.85 28.54
CA GLN A 128 -3.65 23.39 27.98
C GLN A 128 -3.74 21.99 27.38
N GLN A 129 -4.52 21.09 27.99
CA GLN A 129 -4.78 19.76 27.40
C GLN A 129 -5.66 19.81 26.14
N LYS A 130 -6.63 20.73 26.07
CA LYS A 130 -7.43 20.93 24.82
C LYS A 130 -6.63 21.52 23.68
N LYS A 131 -5.57 22.31 23.93
CA LYS A 131 -4.67 22.82 22.88
C LYS A 131 -3.64 21.79 22.43
N ALA A 132 -3.23 20.85 23.27
CA ALA A 132 -2.30 19.77 22.89
C ALA A 132 -2.99 18.64 22.11
N ASN A 133 -4.29 18.38 22.36
CA ASN A 133 -5.05 17.35 21.65
C ASN A 133 -5.68 17.85 20.33
N ALA A 134 -5.57 19.11 19.99
CA ALA A 134 -6.01 19.68 18.71
C ALA A 134 -4.96 19.61 17.58
N ALA A 135 -3.77 19.06 17.87
CA ALA A 135 -2.76 18.76 16.86
C ALA A 135 -3.06 17.37 16.27
N HIS A 136 -3.92 17.34 15.23
CA HIS A 136 -4.05 16.29 14.22
C HIS A 136 -3.74 14.85 14.69
N GLN A 137 -4.64 14.20 15.38
CA GLN A 137 -4.83 12.77 15.19
C GLN A 137 -5.48 12.61 13.80
N LYS A 138 -4.65 12.48 12.76
CA LYS A 138 -5.06 11.92 11.49
C LYS A 138 -5.56 10.52 11.84
N GLU A 139 -6.85 10.30 11.83
CA GLU A 139 -7.43 8.97 11.99
C GLU A 139 -6.86 8.10 10.87
N ALA A 140 -6.10 7.07 11.24
CA ALA A 140 -5.50 6.19 10.26
C ALA A 140 -6.61 5.48 9.49
N LEU A 141 -6.48 5.45 8.15
CA LEU A 141 -7.43 4.75 7.29
C LEU A 141 -7.53 3.27 7.70
N PRO A 142 -8.73 2.65 7.67
CA PRO A 142 -8.88 1.24 8.01
C PRO A 142 -8.07 0.35 7.05
N GLU A 143 -7.31 -0.60 7.58
CA GLU A 143 -6.53 -1.56 6.77
C GLU A 143 -7.38 -2.35 5.74
N SER A 144 -8.69 -2.39 5.93
CA SER A 144 -9.64 -3.02 5.03
C SER A 144 -9.87 -2.29 3.71
N LEU A 145 -9.44 -1.01 3.58
CA LEU A 145 -9.60 -0.23 2.33
C LEU A 145 -8.81 -0.80 1.15
N VAL A 146 -7.79 -1.63 1.37
CA VAL A 146 -6.97 -2.19 0.31
C VAL A 146 -7.03 -3.72 0.33
N ARG A 147 -7.66 -4.30 -0.69
CA ARG A 147 -7.65 -5.74 -0.95
C ARG A 147 -6.53 -6.06 -1.93
N ILE A 148 -5.74 -7.10 -1.65
CA ILE A 148 -4.64 -7.54 -2.52
C ILE A 148 -4.83 -8.99 -2.86
N ASP A 149 -4.87 -9.31 -4.15
CA ASP A 149 -4.93 -10.68 -4.66
C ASP A 149 -3.94 -10.90 -5.81
N GLY A 150 -3.76 -12.14 -6.22
CA GLY A 150 -2.93 -12.55 -7.35
C GLY A 150 -3.79 -12.85 -8.58
N GLY A 151 -3.37 -12.32 -9.72
CA GLY A 151 -3.91 -12.59 -11.03
C GLY A 151 -3.14 -13.70 -11.77
N ILE A 152 -3.09 -13.56 -13.09
CA ILE A 152 -2.37 -14.50 -13.97
C ILE A 152 -0.88 -14.49 -13.65
N GLY A 153 -0.31 -15.69 -13.44
CA GLY A 153 1.12 -15.85 -13.10
C GLY A 153 1.42 -15.91 -11.60
N ILE A 154 0.50 -15.49 -10.74
CA ILE A 154 0.65 -15.63 -9.29
C ILE A 154 0.03 -16.95 -8.82
N GLY A 155 0.84 -17.82 -8.23
CA GLY A 155 0.38 -19.08 -7.65
C GLY A 155 -0.56 -18.90 -6.46
N ARG A 156 -1.26 -19.97 -6.08
CA ARG A 156 -2.05 -20.05 -4.85
C ARG A 156 -1.35 -20.96 -3.84
N ILE A 157 -1.47 -20.62 -2.57
CA ILE A 157 -0.91 -21.41 -1.48
C ILE A 157 -1.74 -22.68 -1.30
N THR A 158 -1.09 -23.83 -1.41
CA THR A 158 -1.73 -25.16 -1.30
C THR A 158 -1.43 -25.88 0.00
N LYS A 159 -0.45 -25.43 0.78
CA LYS A 159 -0.01 -26.08 2.03
C LYS A 159 -0.10 -25.10 3.20
N SER A 160 -0.48 -25.61 4.38
CA SER A 160 -0.43 -24.87 5.63
C SER A 160 1.02 -24.65 6.09
N GLY A 161 1.24 -23.65 6.96
CA GLY A 161 2.57 -23.32 7.52
C GLY A 161 3.37 -22.32 6.68
N LEU A 162 2.82 -21.80 5.60
CA LEU A 162 3.40 -20.71 4.84
C LEU A 162 2.92 -19.35 5.39
N ASP A 163 3.55 -18.28 4.93
CA ASP A 163 3.30 -16.89 5.36
C ASP A 163 1.83 -16.41 5.19
N GLN A 164 1.13 -16.96 4.19
CA GLN A 164 -0.27 -16.68 3.93
C GLN A 164 -1.11 -17.96 4.04
N PRO A 165 -2.43 -17.85 4.32
CA PRO A 165 -3.30 -19.03 4.44
C PRO A 165 -3.48 -19.78 3.12
N VAL A 166 -3.85 -21.06 3.22
CA VAL A 166 -4.18 -21.90 2.07
C VAL A 166 -5.30 -21.24 1.24
N GLY A 167 -5.15 -21.25 -0.08
CA GLY A 167 -6.04 -20.60 -1.04
C GLY A 167 -5.70 -19.14 -1.35
N ALA A 168 -4.94 -18.46 -0.50
CA ALA A 168 -4.49 -17.10 -0.77
C ALA A 168 -3.46 -17.04 -1.91
N ALA A 169 -3.36 -15.88 -2.55
CA ALA A 169 -2.30 -15.61 -3.51
C ALA A 169 -0.92 -15.72 -2.84
N ALA A 170 0.03 -16.35 -3.54
CA ALA A 170 1.40 -16.56 -3.08
C ALA A 170 2.22 -15.24 -3.11
N ILE A 171 1.70 -14.22 -2.45
CA ILE A 171 2.33 -12.92 -2.23
C ILE A 171 2.63 -12.83 -0.74
N ASN A 172 3.89 -12.83 -0.36
CA ASN A 172 4.33 -12.82 1.04
C ASN A 172 3.94 -11.52 1.77
N SER A 173 4.01 -11.51 3.10
CA SER A 173 3.61 -10.40 3.96
C SER A 173 4.36 -9.10 3.66
N VAL A 174 5.67 -9.18 3.39
CA VAL A 174 6.48 -7.99 3.08
C VAL A 174 6.03 -7.28 1.80
N PRO A 175 5.91 -7.96 0.62
CA PRO A 175 5.30 -7.36 -0.57
C PRO A 175 3.89 -6.83 -0.33
N ARG A 176 3.03 -7.56 0.38
CA ARG A 176 1.67 -7.10 0.70
C ARG A 176 1.69 -5.80 1.51
N LYS A 177 2.58 -5.72 2.51
CA LYS A 177 2.76 -4.50 3.30
C LYS A 177 3.24 -3.34 2.43
N MET A 178 4.23 -3.55 1.56
CA MET A 178 4.74 -2.50 0.67
C MET A 178 3.67 -1.96 -0.28
N ILE A 179 2.86 -2.86 -0.88
CA ILE A 179 1.74 -2.48 -1.74
C ILE A 179 0.73 -1.66 -0.94
N ARG A 180 0.35 -2.15 0.25
CA ARG A 180 -0.64 -1.50 1.11
C ARG A 180 -0.16 -0.12 1.54
N ASP A 181 1.06 0.00 2.06
CA ASP A 181 1.61 1.28 2.52
C ASP A 181 1.63 2.31 1.38
N ALA A 182 2.12 1.94 0.19
CA ALA A 182 2.16 2.83 -0.97
C ALA A 182 0.78 3.28 -1.45
N VAL A 183 -0.22 2.40 -1.39
CA VAL A 183 -1.60 2.71 -1.77
C VAL A 183 -2.27 3.58 -0.69
N TYR A 184 -2.08 3.29 0.58
CA TYR A 184 -2.64 4.09 1.67
C TYR A 184 -2.14 5.53 1.67
N GLU A 185 -0.86 5.74 1.45
CA GLU A 185 -0.29 7.09 1.35
C GLU A 185 -1.03 7.91 0.29
N LEU A 186 -1.32 7.34 -0.87
CA LEU A 186 -2.08 7.99 -1.94
C LEU A 186 -3.54 8.26 -1.57
N LEU A 187 -4.21 7.28 -0.96
CA LEU A 187 -5.60 7.43 -0.53
C LEU A 187 -5.74 8.52 0.55
N GLU A 188 -4.81 8.56 1.52
CA GLU A 188 -4.77 9.60 2.54
C GLU A 188 -4.53 10.99 1.94
N GLU A 189 -3.56 11.12 1.04
CA GLU A 189 -3.27 12.39 0.36
C GLU A 189 -4.47 12.91 -0.43
N ALA A 190 -5.23 12.01 -1.06
CA ALA A 190 -6.42 12.34 -1.84
C ALA A 190 -7.70 12.52 -0.99
N GLY A 191 -7.68 12.16 0.30
CA GLY A 191 -8.88 12.08 1.14
C GLY A 191 -9.89 11.03 0.65
N GLU A 192 -9.41 9.94 0.03
CA GLU A 192 -10.24 8.92 -0.60
C GLU A 192 -10.53 7.77 0.36
N LEU A 193 -11.79 7.41 0.51
CA LEU A 193 -12.27 6.35 1.40
C LEU A 193 -12.88 5.15 0.66
N ARG A 194 -12.80 5.12 -0.67
CA ARG A 194 -13.28 3.97 -1.44
C ARG A 194 -12.37 2.77 -1.28
N LEU A 195 -13.00 1.60 -1.23
CA LEU A 195 -12.28 0.32 -1.25
C LEU A 195 -11.57 0.14 -2.59
N VAL A 196 -10.27 -0.13 -2.53
CA VAL A 196 -9.44 -0.42 -3.69
C VAL A 196 -9.08 -1.90 -3.71
N SER A 197 -9.30 -2.57 -4.83
CA SER A 197 -8.82 -3.91 -5.12
C SER A 197 -7.57 -3.82 -5.98
N ILE A 198 -6.49 -4.48 -5.54
CA ILE A 198 -5.22 -4.59 -6.27
C ILE A 198 -5.03 -6.05 -6.69
N THR A 199 -4.87 -6.29 -7.97
CA THR A 199 -4.52 -7.59 -8.56
C THR A 199 -3.12 -7.52 -9.16
N ILE A 200 -2.21 -8.42 -8.73
CA ILE A 200 -0.82 -8.49 -9.17
C ILE A 200 -0.65 -9.63 -10.18
#